data_ee17fafeaf7efbdefeea55cf63d22387
#
_entry.id   ee17fafeaf7efbdefeea55cf63d22387
#
_cell.length_a   1.000
_cell.length_b   1.000
_cell.length_c   1.000
_cell.angle_alpha   90.00
_cell.angle_beta   90.00
_cell.angle_gamma   90.00
#
_symmetry.space_group_name_H-M   'P 1'
#
loop_
_entity.id
_entity.type
_entity.pdbx_description
1 polymer ?
#
loop_
_entity_poly.entity_id
_entity_poly.type
_entity_poly.pdbx_seq_one_letter_code
_entity_poly.pdbx_strand_id
1 'polypeptide(L)'
;MDLSAITRPVNDLLDGAMDRSVVLGYTKIGSGLRRHWWPADAEPGSLRDKRILVTGATAGIGLAMAHSFARLGATVHLLGRNPDKVQRCAAEVREAVPGAQVVEEVCDVSDLDAVREWTADLANRIPALSGLVHNAVVMPKERLLTPQGHEVQLATSVLGPH
;
A
#
# COMPACT_ATOMS: atom_id res chain seq x y z
N MET A 1 25.27 -28.83 8.51
CA MET A 1 26.02 -27.59 8.71
C MET A 1 25.22 -26.51 8.02
N ASP A 2 24.61 -25.60 8.79
CA ASP A 2 23.65 -24.63 8.26
C ASP A 2 24.40 -23.48 7.56
N LEU A 3 24.45 -23.54 6.23
CA LEU A 3 25.09 -22.54 5.38
C LEU A 3 24.50 -21.12 5.57
N SER A 4 23.27 -21.02 6.09
CA SER A 4 22.59 -19.73 6.34
C SER A 4 23.27 -18.91 7.43
N ALA A 5 23.95 -19.55 8.38
CA ALA A 5 24.68 -18.89 9.48
C ALA A 5 25.95 -18.17 9.01
N ILE A 6 26.53 -18.60 7.89
CA ILE A 6 27.77 -18.02 7.34
C ILE A 6 27.44 -16.95 6.28
N THR A 7 26.34 -17.10 5.57
CA THR A 7 25.95 -16.17 4.49
C THR A 7 25.35 -14.86 4.99
N ARG A 8 24.64 -14.87 6.13
CA ARG A 8 24.04 -13.64 6.71
C ARG A 8 25.05 -12.51 6.94
N PRO A 9 26.16 -12.72 7.69
CA PRO A 9 27.11 -11.63 7.96
C PRO A 9 27.80 -11.10 6.71
N VAL A 10 27.99 -11.94 5.67
CA VAL A 10 28.55 -11.50 4.40
C VAL A 10 27.55 -10.63 3.62
N ASN A 11 26.29 -11.01 3.60
CA ASN A 11 25.22 -10.25 2.95
C ASN A 11 25.01 -8.89 3.63
N ASP A 12 25.03 -8.83 4.97
CA ASP A 12 24.92 -7.59 5.74
C ASP A 12 26.11 -6.65 5.48
N LEU A 13 27.33 -7.20 5.31
CA LEU A 13 28.50 -6.41 4.93
C LEU A 13 28.39 -5.84 3.52
N LEU A 14 27.91 -6.66 2.57
CA LEU A 14 27.66 -6.24 1.19
C LEU A 14 26.58 -5.18 1.11
N ASP A 15 25.47 -5.33 1.85
CA ASP A 15 24.41 -4.33 1.93
C ASP A 15 24.93 -3.01 2.49
N GLY A 16 25.70 -3.04 3.58
CA GLY A 16 26.31 -1.86 4.14
C GLY A 16 27.31 -1.16 3.21
N ALA A 17 28.03 -1.91 2.40
CA ALA A 17 28.92 -1.35 1.38
C ALA A 17 28.13 -0.73 0.21
N MET A 18 27.04 -1.37 -0.21
CA MET A 18 26.18 -0.88 -1.28
C MET A 18 25.41 0.39 -0.85
N ASP A 19 24.98 0.48 0.41
CA ASP A 19 24.26 1.65 0.94
C ASP A 19 25.12 2.93 0.97
N ARG A 20 26.45 2.78 1.01
CA ARG A 20 27.39 3.91 0.89
C ARG A 20 27.48 4.46 -0.54
N SER A 21 26.97 3.75 -1.51
CA SER A 21 26.91 4.17 -2.91
C SER A 21 25.47 4.54 -3.29
N VAL A 22 25.25 5.79 -3.71
CA VAL A 22 23.92 6.24 -4.20
C VAL A 22 23.43 5.36 -5.35
N VAL A 23 24.34 4.95 -6.25
CA VAL A 23 23.98 4.12 -7.41
C VAL A 23 23.57 2.70 -6.99
N LEU A 24 24.32 2.06 -6.10
CA LEU A 24 24.04 0.68 -5.66
C LEU A 24 23.02 0.63 -4.52
N GLY A 25 22.91 1.69 -3.71
CA GLY A 25 21.93 1.76 -2.63
C GLY A 25 20.49 2.03 -3.13
N TYR A 26 20.33 2.95 -4.09
CA TYR A 26 19.02 3.55 -4.41
C TYR A 26 18.56 3.39 -5.85
N THR A 27 19.19 2.53 -6.65
CA THR A 27 18.80 2.28 -8.05
C THR A 27 18.29 0.87 -8.28
N LYS A 28 17.66 0.67 -9.46
CA LYS A 28 17.23 -0.65 -9.93
C LYS A 28 18.38 -1.66 -10.03
N ILE A 29 19.63 -1.19 -10.22
CA ILE A 29 20.82 -2.04 -10.27
C ILE A 29 21.06 -2.65 -8.89
N GLY A 30 21.08 -1.82 -7.85
CA GLY A 30 21.27 -2.29 -6.48
C GLY A 30 20.16 -3.22 -6.01
N SER A 31 18.89 -2.89 -6.28
CA SER A 31 17.78 -3.78 -5.92
C SER A 31 17.83 -5.11 -6.67
N GLY A 32 18.27 -5.11 -7.95
CA GLY A 32 18.48 -6.32 -8.74
C GLY A 32 19.57 -7.22 -8.19
N LEU A 33 20.67 -6.65 -7.70
CA LEU A 33 21.74 -7.40 -7.05
C LEU A 33 21.28 -8.00 -5.72
N ARG A 34 20.61 -7.21 -4.88
CA ARG A 34 20.10 -7.64 -3.55
C ARG A 34 19.08 -8.77 -3.62
N ARG A 35 18.32 -8.87 -4.70
CA ARG A 35 17.36 -9.97 -4.92
C ARG A 35 17.99 -11.37 -4.79
N HIS A 36 19.28 -11.51 -5.01
CA HIS A 36 19.97 -12.81 -4.93
C HIS A 36 20.06 -13.35 -3.50
N TRP A 37 19.94 -12.49 -2.50
CA TRP A 37 19.98 -12.89 -1.08
C TRP A 37 18.80 -12.40 -0.23
N TRP A 38 17.82 -11.71 -0.87
CA TRP A 38 16.57 -11.43 -0.20
C TRP A 38 15.78 -12.72 0.02
N PRO A 39 14.92 -12.74 1.06
CA PRO A 39 13.97 -13.84 1.21
C PRO A 39 13.15 -14.03 -0.06
N ALA A 40 12.74 -15.25 -0.33
CA ALA A 40 11.84 -15.53 -1.45
C ALA A 40 10.56 -14.70 -1.33
N ASP A 41 10.04 -14.25 -2.48
CA ASP A 41 8.75 -13.56 -2.53
C ASP A 41 7.66 -14.45 -1.94
N ALA A 42 6.62 -13.81 -1.38
CA ALA A 42 5.48 -14.54 -0.84
C ALA A 42 4.78 -15.37 -1.93
N GLU A 43 4.38 -16.58 -1.58
CA GLU A 43 3.74 -17.52 -2.50
C GLU A 43 2.40 -16.97 -3.01
N PRO A 44 2.05 -17.15 -4.30
CA PRO A 44 0.74 -16.83 -4.83
C PRO A 44 -0.37 -17.50 -4.01
N GLY A 45 -1.37 -16.73 -3.61
CA GLY A 45 -2.46 -17.23 -2.78
C GLY A 45 -2.19 -17.23 -1.27
N SER A 46 -1.01 -16.79 -0.81
CA SER A 46 -0.66 -16.69 0.61
C SER A 46 -1.56 -15.73 1.41
N LEU A 47 -2.26 -14.83 0.73
CA LEU A 47 -3.23 -13.90 1.31
C LEU A 47 -4.69 -14.28 0.97
N ARG A 48 -4.95 -15.51 0.56
CA ARG A 48 -6.31 -15.98 0.32
C ARG A 48 -7.14 -15.81 1.60
N ASP A 49 -8.39 -15.40 1.44
CA ASP A 49 -9.33 -15.08 2.52
C ASP A 49 -8.92 -13.90 3.44
N LYS A 50 -7.87 -13.16 3.07
CA LYS A 50 -7.48 -11.93 3.76
C LYS A 50 -8.10 -10.72 3.06
N ARG A 51 -8.59 -9.77 3.87
CA ARG A 51 -9.10 -8.47 3.40
C ARG A 51 -8.07 -7.40 3.74
N ILE A 52 -7.58 -6.70 2.72
CA ILE A 52 -6.57 -5.66 2.89
C ILE A 52 -7.12 -4.36 2.31
N LEU A 53 -7.15 -3.33 3.13
CA LEU A 53 -7.55 -2.00 2.71
C LEU A 53 -6.30 -1.15 2.47
N VAL A 54 -6.26 -0.47 1.32
CA VAL A 54 -5.15 0.43 0.96
C VAL A 54 -5.71 1.83 0.70
N THR A 55 -5.30 2.80 1.50
CA THR A 55 -5.67 4.21 1.28
C THR A 55 -4.79 4.85 0.22
N GLY A 56 -5.36 5.73 -0.62
CA GLY A 56 -4.61 6.34 -1.72
C GLY A 56 -4.18 5.35 -2.80
N ALA A 57 -4.97 4.30 -3.01
CA ALA A 57 -4.65 3.19 -3.92
C ALA A 57 -4.89 3.51 -5.41
N THR A 58 -5.16 4.77 -5.76
CA THR A 58 -5.48 5.18 -7.15
C THR A 58 -4.28 5.68 -7.96
N ALA A 59 -3.07 5.57 -7.44
CA ALA A 59 -1.84 5.93 -8.15
C ALA A 59 -0.58 5.40 -7.43
N GLY A 60 0.53 5.34 -8.16
CA GLY A 60 1.87 5.15 -7.61
C GLY A 60 2.00 3.89 -6.74
N ILE A 61 2.58 4.05 -5.54
CA ILE A 61 2.86 2.96 -4.61
C ILE A 61 1.57 2.26 -4.16
N GLY A 62 0.50 3.00 -3.87
CA GLY A 62 -0.78 2.42 -3.44
C GLY A 62 -1.40 1.50 -4.49
N LEU A 63 -1.37 1.89 -5.76
CA LEU A 63 -1.86 1.06 -6.86
C LEU A 63 -0.95 -0.18 -7.07
N ALA A 64 0.37 -0.01 -6.97
CA ALA A 64 1.31 -1.13 -7.05
C ALA A 64 1.10 -2.15 -5.92
N MET A 65 0.82 -1.68 -4.70
CA MET A 65 0.45 -2.55 -3.58
C MET A 65 -0.86 -3.27 -3.83
N ALA A 66 -1.88 -2.60 -4.38
CA ALA A 66 -3.16 -3.23 -4.73
C ALA A 66 -2.96 -4.39 -5.72
N HIS A 67 -2.16 -4.20 -6.78
CA HIS A 67 -1.77 -5.27 -7.69
C HIS A 67 -1.06 -6.43 -6.99
N SER A 68 -0.13 -6.11 -6.09
CA SER A 68 0.65 -7.13 -5.38
C SER A 68 -0.22 -7.95 -4.44
N PHE A 69 -1.08 -7.33 -3.65
CA PHE A 69 -2.01 -8.04 -2.77
C PHE A 69 -3.02 -8.87 -3.54
N ALA A 70 -3.50 -8.36 -4.68
CA ALA A 70 -4.39 -9.12 -5.56
C ALA A 70 -3.70 -10.38 -6.12
N ARG A 71 -2.44 -10.31 -6.56
CA ARG A 71 -1.63 -11.47 -7.00
C ARG A 71 -1.45 -12.50 -5.88
N LEU A 72 -1.34 -12.05 -4.65
CA LEU A 72 -1.24 -12.92 -3.47
C LEU A 72 -2.59 -13.50 -3.03
N GLY A 73 -3.69 -13.14 -3.72
CA GLY A 73 -5.02 -13.70 -3.51
C GLY A 73 -5.88 -12.98 -2.47
N ALA A 74 -5.46 -11.80 -2.00
CA ALA A 74 -6.27 -11.01 -1.08
C ALA A 74 -7.50 -10.41 -1.75
N THR A 75 -8.57 -10.19 -0.96
CA THR A 75 -9.60 -9.22 -1.30
C THR A 75 -9.05 -7.82 -1.00
N VAL A 76 -8.88 -7.02 -2.04
CA VAL A 76 -8.30 -5.68 -1.93
C VAL A 76 -9.40 -4.63 -1.89
N HIS A 77 -9.54 -3.91 -0.78
CA HIS A 77 -10.36 -2.71 -0.67
C HIS A 77 -9.52 -1.52 -1.14
N LEU A 78 -9.79 -1.05 -2.35
CA LEU A 78 -9.07 0.02 -3.03
C LEU A 78 -9.73 1.36 -2.69
N LEU A 79 -9.14 2.12 -1.75
CA LEU A 79 -9.70 3.39 -1.29
C LEU A 79 -9.04 4.59 -1.97
N GLY A 80 -9.89 5.48 -2.47
CA GLY A 80 -9.50 6.78 -3.01
C GLY A 80 -10.61 7.82 -2.89
N ARG A 81 -10.28 9.09 -3.02
CA ARG A 81 -11.26 10.19 -2.90
C ARG A 81 -12.04 10.48 -4.19
N ASN A 82 -11.54 10.05 -5.33
CA ASN A 82 -12.19 10.30 -6.62
C ASN A 82 -12.80 8.99 -7.16
N PRO A 83 -14.13 8.89 -7.27
CA PRO A 83 -14.82 7.66 -7.66
C PRO A 83 -14.41 7.15 -9.05
N ASP A 84 -14.24 8.04 -10.04
CA ASP A 84 -13.86 7.64 -11.40
C ASP A 84 -12.45 7.04 -11.45
N LYS A 85 -11.52 7.57 -10.63
CA LYS A 85 -10.17 7.01 -10.51
C LYS A 85 -10.19 5.68 -9.80
N VAL A 86 -10.97 5.53 -8.73
CA VAL A 86 -11.15 4.28 -8.00
C VAL A 86 -11.66 3.20 -8.94
N GLN A 87 -12.74 3.47 -9.68
CA GLN A 87 -13.32 2.54 -10.64
C GLN A 87 -12.31 2.11 -11.72
N ARG A 88 -11.60 3.07 -12.33
CA ARG A 88 -10.58 2.76 -13.36
C ARG A 88 -9.46 1.91 -12.82
N CYS A 89 -8.91 2.25 -11.65
CA CYS A 89 -7.82 1.48 -11.04
C CYS A 89 -8.29 0.08 -10.59
N ALA A 90 -9.51 -0.05 -10.08
CA ALA A 90 -10.07 -1.36 -9.75
C ALA A 90 -10.23 -2.25 -11.01
N ALA A 91 -10.68 -1.67 -12.12
CA ALA A 91 -10.75 -2.37 -13.41
C ALA A 91 -9.36 -2.78 -13.90
N GLU A 92 -8.36 -1.90 -13.82
CA GLU A 92 -6.95 -2.18 -14.17
C GLU A 92 -6.40 -3.37 -13.35
N VAL A 93 -6.66 -3.39 -12.04
CA VAL A 93 -6.20 -4.50 -11.18
C VAL A 93 -6.89 -5.82 -11.56
N ARG A 94 -8.20 -5.80 -11.85
CA ARG A 94 -8.96 -7.00 -12.26
C ARG A 94 -8.50 -7.54 -13.63
N GLU A 95 -8.16 -6.65 -14.55
CA GLU A 95 -7.61 -7.01 -15.86
C GLU A 95 -6.21 -7.64 -15.75
N ALA A 96 -5.34 -7.01 -14.94
CA ALA A 96 -3.97 -7.48 -14.75
C ALA A 96 -3.85 -8.77 -13.92
N VAL A 97 -4.85 -9.06 -13.08
CA VAL A 97 -4.89 -10.23 -12.21
C VAL A 97 -6.25 -10.93 -12.35
N PRO A 98 -6.38 -11.88 -13.28
CA PRO A 98 -7.63 -12.60 -13.50
C PRO A 98 -8.13 -13.28 -12.21
N GLY A 99 -9.40 -13.02 -11.88
CA GLY A 99 -10.02 -13.55 -10.65
C GLY A 99 -9.77 -12.71 -9.39
N ALA A 100 -9.06 -11.58 -9.50
CA ALA A 100 -8.82 -10.69 -8.37
C ALA A 100 -10.12 -10.19 -7.74
N GLN A 101 -10.19 -10.27 -6.42
CA GLN A 101 -11.27 -9.69 -5.63
C GLN A 101 -10.90 -8.25 -5.27
N VAL A 102 -11.49 -7.29 -5.95
CA VAL A 102 -11.25 -5.85 -5.70
C VAL A 102 -12.58 -5.18 -5.34
N VAL A 103 -12.59 -4.52 -4.20
CA VAL A 103 -13.72 -3.72 -3.71
C VAL A 103 -13.36 -2.24 -3.82
N GLU A 104 -14.25 -1.49 -4.44
CA GLU A 104 -14.09 -0.05 -4.65
C GLU A 104 -14.58 0.68 -3.42
N GLU A 105 -13.71 1.49 -2.82
CA GLU A 105 -14.03 2.30 -1.66
C GLU A 105 -13.77 3.78 -1.96
N VAL A 106 -14.73 4.63 -1.65
CA VAL A 106 -14.64 6.07 -1.91
C VAL A 106 -14.76 6.83 -0.61
N CYS A 107 -13.68 7.50 -0.21
CA CYS A 107 -13.66 8.40 0.94
C CYS A 107 -12.49 9.38 0.81
N ASP A 108 -12.69 10.64 1.16
CA ASP A 108 -11.59 11.59 1.37
C ASP A 108 -11.12 11.49 2.82
N VAL A 109 -9.96 10.89 3.02
CA VAL A 109 -9.39 10.67 4.36
C VAL A 109 -8.97 11.99 5.06
N SER A 110 -9.00 13.13 4.39
CA SER A 110 -8.79 14.43 4.99
C SER A 110 -10.08 15.03 5.62
N ASP A 111 -11.24 14.51 5.25
CA ASP A 111 -12.54 14.88 5.81
C ASP A 111 -12.92 13.88 6.92
N LEU A 112 -12.80 14.33 8.17
CA LEU A 112 -13.01 13.46 9.34
C LEU A 112 -14.46 12.99 9.50
N ASP A 113 -15.43 13.75 9.02
CA ASP A 113 -16.82 13.34 9.08
C ASP A 113 -17.10 12.27 8.01
N ALA A 114 -16.58 12.46 6.79
CA ALA A 114 -16.62 11.42 5.76
C ALA A 114 -15.93 10.12 6.20
N VAL A 115 -14.81 10.21 6.91
CA VAL A 115 -14.11 9.03 7.46
C VAL A 115 -14.99 8.30 8.48
N ARG A 116 -15.66 9.03 9.40
CA ARG A 116 -16.56 8.41 10.39
C ARG A 116 -17.74 7.69 9.74
N GLU A 117 -18.39 8.33 8.78
CA GLU A 117 -19.53 7.74 8.06
C GLU A 117 -19.09 6.50 7.26
N TRP A 118 -18.02 6.62 6.49
CA TRP A 118 -17.48 5.53 5.69
C TRP A 118 -17.01 4.34 6.55
N THR A 119 -16.33 4.60 7.68
CA THR A 119 -15.87 3.51 8.57
C THR A 119 -17.03 2.80 9.25
N ALA A 120 -18.08 3.51 9.64
CA ALA A 120 -19.30 2.93 10.19
C ALA A 120 -20.00 2.03 9.15
N ASP A 121 -20.11 2.49 7.90
CA ASP A 121 -20.64 1.67 6.81
C ASP A 121 -19.76 0.44 6.53
N LEU A 122 -18.43 0.61 6.45
CA LEU A 122 -17.50 -0.48 6.25
C LEU A 122 -17.63 -1.55 7.35
N ALA A 123 -17.74 -1.15 8.61
CA ALA A 123 -17.90 -2.06 9.74
C ALA A 123 -19.22 -2.88 9.66
N ASN A 124 -20.26 -2.34 9.04
CA ASN A 124 -21.50 -3.07 8.79
C ASN A 124 -21.40 -4.06 7.60
N ARG A 125 -20.53 -3.78 6.63
CA ARG A 125 -20.37 -4.60 5.41
C ARG A 125 -19.39 -5.76 5.59
N ILE A 126 -18.38 -5.60 6.43
CA ILE A 126 -17.34 -6.62 6.63
C ILE A 126 -17.07 -6.86 8.11
N PRO A 127 -16.81 -8.11 8.53
CA PRO A 127 -16.58 -8.44 9.93
C PRO A 127 -15.22 -7.96 10.45
N ALA A 128 -14.20 -7.95 9.60
CA ALA A 128 -12.84 -7.53 9.96
C ALA A 128 -11.97 -7.28 8.71
N LEU A 129 -10.99 -6.41 8.85
CA LEU A 129 -9.82 -6.30 7.97
C LEU A 129 -8.68 -7.14 8.52
N SER A 130 -7.94 -7.81 7.62
CA SER A 130 -6.70 -8.52 7.95
C SER A 130 -5.49 -7.60 7.92
N GLY A 131 -5.58 -6.52 7.15
CA GLY A 131 -4.54 -5.49 7.02
C GLY A 131 -5.10 -4.16 6.59
N LEU A 132 -4.52 -3.08 7.12
CA LEU A 132 -4.83 -1.70 6.78
C LEU A 132 -3.51 -0.98 6.42
N VAL A 133 -3.45 -0.45 5.21
CA VAL A 133 -2.28 0.27 4.70
C VAL A 133 -2.62 1.75 4.56
N HIS A 134 -2.09 2.56 5.46
CA HIS A 134 -2.16 4.01 5.38
C HIS A 134 -1.08 4.52 4.42
N ASN A 135 -1.46 4.68 3.14
CA ASN A 135 -0.56 5.14 2.08
C ASN A 135 -0.99 6.50 1.50
N ALA A 136 -2.23 6.93 1.75
CA ALA A 136 -2.69 8.21 1.25
C ALA A 136 -1.82 9.36 1.77
N VAL A 137 -1.37 10.22 0.85
CA VAL A 137 -0.60 11.42 1.15
C VAL A 137 -0.98 12.53 0.17
N VAL A 138 -0.96 13.75 0.64
CA VAL A 138 -1.14 14.95 -0.18
C VAL A 138 -0.05 15.95 0.13
N MET A 139 0.41 16.67 -0.89
CA MET A 139 1.41 17.72 -0.75
C MET A 139 0.95 18.95 -1.58
N PRO A 140 -0.04 19.71 -1.07
CA PRO A 140 -0.50 20.93 -1.75
C PRO A 140 0.62 21.98 -1.75
N LYS A 141 0.68 22.79 -2.80
CA LYS A 141 1.67 23.88 -2.91
C LYS A 141 1.44 25.00 -1.90
N GLU A 142 0.18 25.18 -1.49
CA GLU A 142 -0.25 26.19 -0.53
C GLU A 142 -0.92 25.50 0.66
N ARG A 143 -0.94 26.19 1.80
CA ARG A 143 -1.65 25.70 2.98
C ARG A 143 -3.16 25.71 2.72
N LEU A 144 -3.74 24.54 2.72
CA LEU A 144 -5.19 24.34 2.58
C LEU A 144 -5.76 23.82 3.92
N LEU A 145 -7.00 24.19 4.18
CA LEU A 145 -7.74 23.71 5.35
C LEU A 145 -8.89 22.79 4.91
N THR A 146 -9.17 21.79 5.73
CA THR A 146 -10.35 20.93 5.60
C THR A 146 -11.61 21.69 6.05
N PRO A 147 -12.84 21.17 5.78
CA PRO A 147 -14.07 21.76 6.30
C PRO A 147 -14.06 21.90 7.83
N GLN A 148 -13.37 21.02 8.55
CA GLN A 148 -13.24 21.05 10.01
C GLN A 148 -12.11 22.00 10.49
N GLY A 149 -11.45 22.74 9.60
CA GLY A 149 -10.40 23.71 9.92
C GLY A 149 -9.00 23.13 10.16
N HIS A 150 -8.79 21.84 9.90
CA HIS A 150 -7.46 21.22 10.01
C HIS A 150 -6.64 21.46 8.75
N GLU A 151 -5.32 21.52 8.88
CA GLU A 151 -4.45 21.56 7.71
C GLU A 151 -4.54 20.22 6.95
N VAL A 152 -4.71 20.30 5.61
CA VAL A 152 -5.05 19.14 4.77
C VAL A 152 -4.00 18.03 4.83
N GLN A 153 -2.71 18.38 4.89
CA GLN A 153 -1.64 17.38 4.97
C GLN A 153 -1.64 16.66 6.33
N LEU A 154 -1.85 17.43 7.41
CA LEU A 154 -2.03 16.86 8.76
C LEU A 154 -3.29 15.96 8.82
N ALA A 155 -4.39 16.45 8.27
CA ALA A 155 -5.63 15.68 8.25
C ALA A 155 -5.47 14.36 7.49
N THR A 156 -4.87 14.39 6.28
CA THR A 156 -4.69 13.19 5.46
C THR A 156 -3.71 12.18 6.07
N SER A 157 -2.60 12.68 6.65
CA SER A 157 -1.48 11.80 7.05
C SER A 157 -1.54 11.35 8.51
N VAL A 158 -2.30 12.05 9.37
CA VAL A 158 -2.36 11.81 10.81
C VAL A 158 -3.78 11.63 11.30
N LEU A 159 -4.65 12.64 11.13
CA LEU A 159 -5.97 12.63 11.78
C LEU A 159 -6.94 11.62 11.15
N GLY A 160 -6.96 11.51 9.81
CA GLY A 160 -7.81 10.56 9.10
C GLY A 160 -7.43 9.09 9.32
N PRO A 161 -6.11 8.73 9.38
CA PRO A 161 -5.66 7.40 9.76
C PRO A 161 -5.96 6.99 11.20
N HIS A 162 -6.08 7.96 12.11
CA HIS A 162 -6.25 7.71 13.56
C HIS A 162 -7.71 7.62 13.99
#